data_ea69579546fbbbde0f78436ca39da294
#
_entry.id   ea69579546fbbbde0f78436ca39da294
#
_cell.length_a   1.000
_cell.length_b   1.000
_cell.length_c   1.000
_cell.angle_alpha   90.00
_cell.angle_beta   90.00
_cell.angle_gamma   90.00
#
_symmetry.space_group_name_H-M   'P 1'
#
loop_
_entity.id
_entity.type
_entity.pdbx_description
1 polymer ?
#
loop_
_entity_poly.entity_id
_entity_poly.type
_entity_poly.pdbx_seq_one_letter_code
_entity_poly.pdbx_strand_id
1 'polypeptide(L)'
;MGFFGKLFEKKACSVCGGEIGLLGNRKLEDGNLCKDCAARLSPWFSDRRQSTVAEIREQLACREANQEKVAAFRTTRTLGERTKLLLDEDAGLFMVTSARDLRQANPDVLSFSEVTGCKLDIEERKTEIEYRDAAGERQSFDPKRYACSYDFYIVISVNNPYFQEIRFRLNSTAVDNDAETLLDGPNSAGSPRGGLWARRGGALTSNAEEVRASVAYQQYEAMGQEIREALLQVRRQARDEAAAAAPKAAVTCPFCGATTTPDAGGCCEFCGGAVSG
;
A
#
# COMPACT_ATOMS: atom_id res chain seq x y z
N MET A 1 4.65 51.63 4.50
CA MET A 1 3.91 50.97 5.59
C MET A 1 3.13 49.81 5.01
N GLY A 2 3.37 48.59 5.44
CA GLY A 2 2.40 47.57 5.59
C GLY A 2 2.63 46.20 4.93
N PHE A 3 3.86 45.76 4.65
CA PHE A 3 4.07 44.38 4.16
C PHE A 3 4.09 43.32 5.28
N PHE A 4 4.27 43.70 6.54
CA PHE A 4 4.33 42.80 7.68
C PHE A 4 2.96 42.46 8.32
N GLY A 5 1.90 43.20 8.01
CA GLY A 5 0.56 43.00 8.61
C GLY A 5 -0.18 41.72 8.13
N LYS A 6 0.10 41.24 6.92
CA LYS A 6 -0.56 40.03 6.36
C LYS A 6 0.02 38.69 6.86
N LEU A 7 1.20 38.69 7.48
CA LEU A 7 1.87 37.49 7.98
C LEU A 7 1.28 36.96 9.31
N PHE A 8 0.51 37.79 10.03
CA PHE A 8 -0.05 37.45 11.35
C PHE A 8 -1.59 37.39 11.38
N GLU A 9 -2.23 37.33 10.21
CA GLU A 9 -3.68 37.15 10.19
C GLU A 9 -4.04 35.75 10.71
N LYS A 10 -4.76 35.69 11.84
CA LYS A 10 -5.25 34.44 12.42
C LYS A 10 -6.21 33.78 11.45
N LYS A 11 -5.86 32.59 10.98
CA LYS A 11 -6.70 31.80 10.09
C LYS A 11 -7.66 30.94 10.90
N ALA A 12 -8.89 30.83 10.45
CA ALA A 12 -9.88 29.90 11.00
C ALA A 12 -9.98 28.65 10.14
N CYS A 13 -10.25 27.51 10.77
CA CYS A 13 -10.55 26.27 10.07
C CYS A 13 -11.92 26.34 9.40
N SER A 14 -11.97 26.14 8.09
CA SER A 14 -13.20 26.18 7.31
C SER A 14 -14.18 25.02 7.61
N VAL A 15 -13.70 23.99 8.34
CA VAL A 15 -14.53 22.85 8.75
C VAL A 15 -15.09 23.02 10.16
N CYS A 16 -14.24 23.25 11.18
CA CYS A 16 -14.67 23.33 12.58
C CYS A 16 -14.75 24.75 13.14
N GLY A 17 -14.35 25.78 12.39
CA GLY A 17 -14.33 27.18 12.84
C GLY A 17 -13.20 27.53 13.81
N GLY A 18 -12.42 26.54 14.30
CA GLY A 18 -11.35 26.74 15.27
C GLY A 18 -10.19 27.56 14.71
N GLU A 19 -9.53 28.32 15.61
CA GLU A 19 -8.36 29.13 15.26
C GLU A 19 -7.17 28.23 14.84
N ILE A 20 -6.48 28.58 13.77
CA ILE A 20 -5.31 27.86 13.27
C ILE A 20 -4.03 28.59 13.70
N GLY A 21 -3.21 27.94 14.51
CA GLY A 21 -1.91 28.47 14.89
C GLY A 21 -0.92 28.57 13.72
N LEU A 22 0.17 29.29 13.93
CA LEU A 22 1.18 29.70 12.93
C LEU A 22 1.64 28.58 11.98
N LEU A 23 1.81 27.34 12.46
CA LEU A 23 2.26 26.19 11.67
C LEU A 23 1.18 25.13 11.46
N GLY A 24 -0.05 25.41 11.94
CA GLY A 24 -1.17 24.46 11.93
C GLY A 24 -1.97 24.42 10.64
N ASN A 25 -1.80 25.39 9.75
CA ASN A 25 -2.61 25.50 8.55
C ASN A 25 -2.30 24.42 7.52
N ARG A 26 -3.35 23.72 7.10
CA ARG A 26 -3.37 22.79 5.98
C ARG A 26 -4.27 23.40 4.90
N LYS A 27 -3.63 24.05 3.89
CA LYS A 27 -4.34 24.75 2.83
C LYS A 27 -5.20 23.77 2.02
N LEU A 28 -6.44 24.18 1.69
CA LEU A 28 -7.34 23.58 0.73
C LEU A 28 -7.40 24.45 -0.53
N GLU A 29 -8.14 24.02 -1.54
CA GLU A 29 -8.34 24.80 -2.76
C GLU A 29 -9.03 26.15 -2.40
N ASP A 30 -10.14 26.09 -1.67
CA ASP A 30 -11.01 27.20 -1.33
C ASP A 30 -11.04 27.56 0.18
N GLY A 31 -10.11 27.02 0.99
CA GLY A 31 -10.15 27.23 2.43
C GLY A 31 -8.91 26.81 3.20
N ASN A 32 -9.08 26.73 4.53
CA ASN A 32 -8.04 26.33 5.47
C ASN A 32 -8.54 25.21 6.38
N LEU A 33 -7.66 24.29 6.73
CA LEU A 33 -7.95 23.17 7.61
C LEU A 33 -6.98 23.15 8.79
N CYS A 34 -7.46 22.94 10.02
CA CYS A 34 -6.60 22.78 11.20
C CYS A 34 -5.97 21.37 11.23
N LYS A 35 -4.97 21.21 12.09
CA LYS A 35 -4.29 19.90 12.27
C LYS A 35 -5.24 18.80 12.69
N ASP A 36 -6.18 19.11 13.61
CA ASP A 36 -7.08 18.12 14.19
C ASP A 36 -8.10 17.60 13.16
N CYS A 37 -8.66 18.50 12.36
CA CYS A 37 -9.52 18.09 11.23
C CYS A 37 -8.73 17.32 10.18
N ALA A 38 -7.49 17.74 9.89
CA ALA A 38 -6.64 17.03 8.93
C ALA A 38 -6.23 15.62 9.40
N ALA A 39 -6.03 15.42 10.70
CA ALA A 39 -5.69 14.13 11.29
C ALA A 39 -6.85 13.12 11.26
N ARG A 40 -8.08 13.59 11.09
CA ARG A 40 -9.28 12.73 10.96
C ARG A 40 -9.51 12.21 9.54
N LEU A 41 -8.85 12.80 8.53
CA LEU A 41 -8.90 12.33 7.16
C LEU A 41 -8.25 10.95 7.03
N SER A 42 -8.56 10.23 5.96
CA SER A 42 -7.86 8.98 5.64
C SER A 42 -6.35 9.22 5.50
N PRO A 43 -5.48 8.34 6.04
CA PRO A 43 -4.05 8.43 5.83
C PRO A 43 -3.64 8.24 4.35
N TRP A 44 -4.52 7.65 3.54
CA TRP A 44 -4.31 7.40 2.11
C TRP A 44 -4.74 8.57 1.21
N PHE A 45 -5.43 9.56 1.78
CA PHE A 45 -5.91 10.73 1.06
C PHE A 45 -4.79 11.76 0.85
N SER A 46 -4.30 11.87 -0.40
CA SER A 46 -3.16 12.73 -0.76
C SER A 46 -3.57 14.11 -1.31
N ASP A 47 -4.75 14.21 -1.93
CA ASP A 47 -5.16 15.35 -2.77
C ASP A 47 -5.78 16.53 -2.02
N ARG A 48 -5.55 16.58 -0.70
CA ARG A 48 -6.10 17.62 0.17
C ARG A 48 -5.93 19.06 -0.34
N ARG A 49 -4.81 19.37 -1.01
CA ARG A 49 -4.55 20.74 -1.49
C ARG A 49 -5.40 21.14 -2.67
N GLN A 50 -5.83 20.17 -3.46
CA GLN A 50 -6.70 20.31 -4.61
C GLN A 50 -8.18 20.11 -4.25
N SER A 51 -8.47 19.77 -2.99
CA SER A 51 -9.83 19.52 -2.54
C SER A 51 -10.47 20.77 -1.95
N THR A 52 -11.76 20.91 -2.20
CA THR A 52 -12.61 21.94 -1.64
C THR A 52 -13.02 21.64 -0.20
N VAL A 53 -13.48 22.64 0.52
CA VAL A 53 -14.05 22.47 1.88
C VAL A 53 -15.23 21.49 1.88
N ALA A 54 -16.03 21.47 0.81
CA ALA A 54 -17.17 20.57 0.67
C ALA A 54 -16.70 19.11 0.60
N GLU A 55 -15.77 18.79 -0.27
CA GLU A 55 -15.17 17.44 -0.42
C GLU A 55 -14.50 16.96 0.87
N ILE A 56 -13.80 17.86 1.59
CA ILE A 56 -13.22 17.52 2.90
C ILE A 56 -14.30 17.17 3.92
N ARG A 57 -15.42 17.89 3.94
CA ARG A 57 -16.54 17.58 4.84
C ARG A 57 -17.19 16.23 4.51
N GLU A 58 -17.36 15.93 3.23
CA GLU A 58 -17.88 14.63 2.78
C GLU A 58 -16.95 13.49 3.20
N GLN A 59 -15.65 13.65 3.00
CA GLN A 59 -14.69 12.65 3.44
C GLN A 59 -14.70 12.46 4.96
N LEU A 60 -14.79 13.54 5.75
CA LEU A 60 -14.90 13.43 7.20
C LEU A 60 -16.18 12.71 7.64
N ALA A 61 -17.31 12.95 6.96
CA ALA A 61 -18.56 12.22 7.22
C ALA A 61 -18.40 10.72 6.90
N CYS A 62 -17.74 10.36 5.78
CA CYS A 62 -17.39 8.98 5.48
C CYS A 62 -16.50 8.36 6.56
N ARG A 63 -15.53 9.12 7.11
CA ARG A 63 -14.68 8.66 8.21
C ARG A 63 -15.44 8.43 9.51
N GLU A 64 -16.49 9.23 9.77
CA GLU A 64 -17.39 9.01 10.91
C GLU A 64 -18.22 7.74 10.72
N ALA A 65 -18.81 7.54 9.55
CA ALA A 65 -19.53 6.31 9.22
C ALA A 65 -18.63 5.05 9.25
N ASN A 66 -17.33 5.19 8.92
CA ASN A 66 -16.37 4.10 8.97
C ASN A 66 -16.19 3.53 10.40
N GLN A 67 -16.45 4.31 11.45
CA GLN A 67 -16.34 3.83 12.85
C GLN A 67 -17.26 2.63 13.12
N GLU A 68 -18.45 2.62 12.52
CA GLU A 68 -19.39 1.50 12.63
C GLU A 68 -18.85 0.26 11.93
N LYS A 69 -18.23 0.43 10.74
CA LYS A 69 -17.58 -0.66 10.02
C LYS A 69 -16.42 -1.25 10.82
N VAL A 70 -15.57 -0.39 11.42
CA VAL A 70 -14.47 -0.82 12.30
C VAL A 70 -15.00 -1.57 13.53
N ALA A 71 -16.09 -1.10 14.12
CA ALA A 71 -16.70 -1.76 15.29
C ALA A 71 -17.30 -3.13 14.97
N ALA A 72 -17.80 -3.32 13.75
CA ALA A 72 -18.39 -4.57 13.27
C ALA A 72 -17.36 -5.56 12.70
N PHE A 73 -16.16 -5.08 12.32
CA PHE A 73 -15.12 -5.85 11.65
C PHE A 73 -14.62 -7.02 12.51
N ARG A 74 -14.58 -8.21 11.94
CA ARG A 74 -14.08 -9.43 12.58
C ARG A 74 -12.87 -9.96 11.83
N THR A 75 -11.69 -9.84 12.42
CA THR A 75 -10.48 -10.33 11.79
C THR A 75 -10.48 -11.85 11.69
N THR A 76 -10.56 -12.39 10.48
CA THR A 76 -10.42 -13.84 10.20
C THR A 76 -8.98 -14.17 9.85
N ARG A 77 -8.25 -13.26 9.19
CA ARG A 77 -6.87 -13.46 8.79
C ARG A 77 -6.04 -12.19 8.97
N THR A 78 -4.80 -12.35 9.41
CA THR A 78 -3.84 -11.27 9.60
C THR A 78 -2.58 -11.57 8.80
N LEU A 79 -2.14 -10.62 7.97
CA LEU A 79 -0.93 -10.71 7.17
C LEU A 79 -0.04 -9.49 7.41
N GLY A 80 1.29 -9.69 7.39
CA GLY A 80 2.25 -8.64 7.72
C GLY A 80 2.60 -8.58 9.20
N GLU A 81 3.63 -7.82 9.55
CA GLU A 81 4.18 -7.73 10.91
C GLU A 81 3.83 -6.42 11.60
N ARG A 82 4.43 -5.32 11.17
CA ARG A 82 4.25 -3.98 11.74
C ARG A 82 2.99 -3.31 11.18
N THR A 83 2.96 -3.12 9.88
CA THR A 83 1.75 -2.74 9.17
C THR A 83 1.10 -4.02 8.68
N LYS A 84 -0.16 -4.20 9.01
CA LYS A 84 -0.90 -5.44 8.80
C LYS A 84 -2.03 -5.20 7.82
N LEU A 85 -2.23 -6.17 6.95
CA LEU A 85 -3.47 -6.35 6.22
C LEU A 85 -4.34 -7.28 7.07
N LEU A 86 -5.48 -6.80 7.51
CA LEU A 86 -6.50 -7.56 8.24
C LEU A 86 -7.64 -7.87 7.28
N LEU A 87 -8.05 -9.12 7.23
CA LEU A 87 -9.17 -9.59 6.41
C LEU A 87 -10.33 -10.01 7.31
N ASP A 88 -11.53 -9.67 6.92
CA ASP A 88 -12.80 -10.22 7.38
C ASP A 88 -13.41 -10.95 6.18
N GLU A 89 -13.03 -12.24 6.04
CA GLU A 89 -13.40 -13.05 4.88
C GLU A 89 -14.90 -13.33 4.86
N ASP A 90 -15.54 -13.39 6.04
CA ASP A 90 -16.99 -13.62 6.17
C ASP A 90 -17.80 -12.41 5.67
N ALA A 91 -17.33 -11.20 5.97
CA ALA A 91 -17.99 -9.96 5.56
C ALA A 91 -17.51 -9.41 4.21
N GLY A 92 -16.48 -10.01 3.61
CA GLY A 92 -15.89 -9.53 2.36
C GLY A 92 -15.16 -8.20 2.49
N LEU A 93 -14.51 -7.94 3.65
CA LEU A 93 -13.91 -6.66 4.00
C LEU A 93 -12.42 -6.80 4.32
N PHE A 94 -11.68 -5.71 4.15
CA PHE A 94 -10.30 -5.62 4.61
C PHE A 94 -9.97 -4.23 5.15
N MET A 95 -8.87 -4.15 5.91
CA MET A 95 -8.26 -2.90 6.33
C MET A 95 -6.74 -3.05 6.41
N VAL A 96 -6.02 -1.93 6.26
CA VAL A 96 -4.56 -1.85 6.45
C VAL A 96 -4.27 -0.93 7.62
N THR A 97 -3.53 -1.42 8.61
CA THR A 97 -3.23 -0.65 9.82
C THR A 97 -1.97 -1.12 10.52
N SER A 98 -1.28 -0.21 11.22
CA SER A 98 -0.25 -0.52 12.19
C SER A 98 -0.71 -0.31 13.64
N ALA A 99 -1.96 0.13 13.82
CA ALA A 99 -2.52 0.44 15.13
C ALA A 99 -2.89 -0.84 15.90
N ARG A 100 -2.74 -0.76 17.24
CA ARG A 100 -3.20 -1.80 18.16
C ARG A 100 -4.68 -1.61 18.52
N ASP A 101 -5.09 -0.35 18.70
CA ASP A 101 -6.47 0.02 18.98
C ASP A 101 -7.13 0.50 17.67
N LEU A 102 -7.93 -0.39 17.08
CA LEU A 102 -8.62 -0.13 15.81
C LEU A 102 -9.70 0.93 15.96
N ARG A 103 -10.39 0.99 17.11
CA ARG A 103 -11.46 1.96 17.32
C ARG A 103 -10.90 3.38 17.41
N GLN A 104 -9.80 3.57 18.12
CA GLN A 104 -9.16 4.86 18.22
C GLN A 104 -8.52 5.30 16.89
N ALA A 105 -7.88 4.39 16.18
CA ALA A 105 -7.20 4.67 14.92
C ALA A 105 -8.17 4.85 13.74
N ASN A 106 -9.33 4.19 13.81
CA ASN A 106 -10.35 4.20 12.76
C ASN A 106 -9.76 3.94 11.37
N PRO A 107 -9.06 2.81 11.11
CA PRO A 107 -8.52 2.51 9.79
C PRO A 107 -9.64 2.36 8.76
N ASP A 108 -9.37 2.70 7.50
CA ASP A 108 -10.36 2.59 6.43
C ASP A 108 -10.73 1.12 6.19
N VAL A 109 -12.01 0.79 6.33
CA VAL A 109 -12.57 -0.52 6.02
C VAL A 109 -13.12 -0.51 4.61
N LEU A 110 -12.56 -1.36 3.76
CA LEU A 110 -12.86 -1.47 2.33
C LEU A 110 -13.43 -2.85 2.01
N SER A 111 -14.26 -2.93 0.97
CA SER A 111 -14.73 -4.20 0.43
C SER A 111 -13.68 -4.84 -0.48
N PHE A 112 -13.64 -6.17 -0.54
CA PHE A 112 -12.83 -6.90 -1.52
C PHE A 112 -13.18 -6.51 -2.97
N SER A 113 -14.43 -6.10 -3.22
CA SER A 113 -14.87 -5.64 -4.54
C SER A 113 -14.25 -4.31 -4.96
N GLU A 114 -13.78 -3.47 -4.00
CA GLU A 114 -13.09 -2.22 -4.31
C GLU A 114 -11.64 -2.46 -4.76
N VAL A 115 -11.06 -3.64 -4.52
CA VAL A 115 -9.69 -3.96 -4.95
C VAL A 115 -9.63 -4.11 -6.46
N THR A 116 -8.85 -3.27 -7.12
CA THR A 116 -8.58 -3.35 -8.57
C THR A 116 -7.27 -4.04 -8.88
N GLY A 117 -6.29 -4.00 -7.98
CA GLY A 117 -5.01 -4.67 -8.13
C GLY A 117 -4.22 -4.75 -6.83
N CYS A 118 -3.20 -5.62 -6.81
CA CYS A 118 -2.22 -5.68 -5.73
C CYS A 118 -0.87 -6.12 -6.30
N LYS A 119 0.19 -5.39 -5.94
CA LYS A 119 1.57 -5.74 -6.32
C LYS A 119 2.52 -5.62 -5.13
N LEU A 120 3.54 -6.47 -5.14
CA LEU A 120 4.74 -6.28 -4.35
C LEU A 120 5.69 -5.37 -5.15
N ASP A 121 6.13 -4.28 -4.54
CA ASP A 121 7.06 -3.32 -5.09
C ASP A 121 8.33 -3.30 -4.23
N ILE A 122 9.45 -3.66 -4.84
CA ILE A 122 10.75 -3.79 -4.16
C ILE A 122 11.64 -2.66 -4.67
N GLU A 123 11.90 -1.70 -3.80
CA GLU A 123 12.78 -0.58 -4.10
C GLU A 123 14.23 -0.90 -3.73
N GLU A 124 15.09 -0.90 -4.74
CA GLU A 124 16.54 -0.99 -4.55
C GLU A 124 17.14 0.41 -4.40
N ARG A 125 17.92 0.61 -3.35
CA ARG A 125 18.72 1.81 -3.16
C ARG A 125 20.20 1.44 -3.22
N LYS A 126 20.97 2.18 -4.04
CA LYS A 126 22.41 2.03 -4.21
C LYS A 126 23.14 3.20 -3.56
N THR A 127 24.08 2.90 -2.67
CA THR A 127 24.95 3.90 -2.05
C THR A 127 26.39 3.62 -2.48
N GLU A 128 27.06 4.59 -3.08
CA GLU A 128 28.47 4.45 -3.48
C GLU A 128 29.34 4.28 -2.23
N ILE A 129 30.25 3.31 -2.27
CA ILE A 129 31.24 3.05 -1.23
C ILE A 129 32.52 3.77 -1.62
N GLU A 130 33.01 4.63 -0.72
CA GLU A 130 34.25 5.34 -0.84
C GLU A 130 35.25 4.82 0.17
N TYR A 131 36.53 4.90 -0.13
CA TYR A 131 37.61 4.67 0.83
C TYR A 131 38.33 5.96 1.16
N ARG A 132 39.11 5.98 2.26
CA ARG A 132 40.01 7.09 2.57
C ARG A 132 41.42 6.71 2.15
N ASP A 133 42.08 7.60 1.40
CA ASP A 133 43.47 7.43 1.03
C ASP A 133 44.42 7.73 2.22
N ALA A 134 45.72 7.64 1.99
CA ALA A 134 46.74 7.90 3.00
C ALA A 134 46.75 9.34 3.52
N ALA A 135 46.20 10.30 2.76
CA ALA A 135 46.03 11.69 3.16
C ALA A 135 44.71 11.94 3.92
N GLY A 136 43.83 10.92 4.04
CA GLY A 136 42.53 11.01 4.68
C GLY A 136 41.43 11.51 3.76
N GLU A 137 41.70 11.76 2.48
CA GLU A 137 40.75 12.20 1.49
C GLU A 137 39.83 11.06 1.04
N ARG A 138 38.55 11.37 0.75
CA ARG A 138 37.60 10.40 0.21
C ARG A 138 37.88 10.15 -1.26
N GLN A 139 37.98 8.87 -1.61
CA GLN A 139 38.22 8.41 -2.97
C GLN A 139 37.22 7.35 -3.37
N SER A 140 36.78 7.37 -4.62
CA SER A 140 35.98 6.30 -5.23
C SER A 140 36.86 5.13 -5.63
N PHE A 141 36.32 3.92 -5.51
CA PHE A 141 36.95 2.73 -6.11
C PHE A 141 36.88 2.80 -7.65
N ASP A 142 37.84 2.17 -8.31
CA ASP A 142 37.83 1.96 -9.75
C ASP A 142 37.94 0.44 -10.05
N PRO A 143 36.88 -0.20 -10.55
CA PRO A 143 35.52 0.34 -10.79
C PRO A 143 34.80 0.72 -9.51
N LYS A 144 33.83 1.66 -9.60
CA LYS A 144 32.97 2.09 -8.48
C LYS A 144 32.27 0.90 -7.84
N ARG A 145 32.12 0.98 -6.50
CA ARG A 145 31.45 -0.07 -5.69
C ARG A 145 30.22 0.50 -5.02
N TYR A 146 29.17 -0.32 -4.91
CA TYR A 146 27.88 0.09 -4.37
C TYR A 146 27.36 -0.87 -3.32
N ALA A 147 27.01 -0.35 -2.16
CA ALA A 147 26.19 -1.04 -1.18
C ALA A 147 24.72 -0.94 -1.58
N CYS A 148 24.04 -2.06 -1.65
CA CYS A 148 22.61 -2.14 -1.97
C CYS A 148 21.79 -2.36 -0.72
N SER A 149 20.63 -1.71 -0.64
CA SER A 149 19.62 -1.94 0.36
C SER A 149 18.24 -1.96 -0.28
N TYR A 150 17.29 -2.69 0.34
CA TYR A 150 15.97 -2.96 -0.24
C TYR A 150 14.85 -2.59 0.72
N ASP A 151 13.85 -1.92 0.20
CA ASP A 151 12.58 -1.63 0.86
C ASP A 151 11.45 -2.35 0.14
N PHE A 152 10.62 -3.06 0.90
CA PHE A 152 9.51 -3.86 0.39
C PHE A 152 8.20 -3.13 0.65
N TYR A 153 7.42 -2.89 -0.38
CA TYR A 153 6.13 -2.23 -0.30
C TYR A 153 5.03 -3.11 -0.89
N ILE A 154 3.88 -3.11 -0.23
CA ILE A 154 2.64 -3.56 -0.85
C ILE A 154 1.93 -2.33 -1.39
N VAL A 155 1.47 -2.44 -2.62
CA VAL A 155 0.68 -1.42 -3.30
C VAL A 155 -0.64 -2.06 -3.71
N ILE A 156 -1.71 -1.65 -3.03
CA ILE A 156 -3.08 -2.10 -3.31
C ILE A 156 -3.77 -0.98 -4.09
N SER A 157 -4.18 -1.28 -5.31
CA SER A 157 -5.02 -0.37 -6.09
C SER A 157 -6.47 -0.60 -5.74
N VAL A 158 -7.21 0.46 -5.48
CA VAL A 158 -8.61 0.41 -5.06
C VAL A 158 -9.48 1.37 -5.88
N ASN A 159 -10.75 1.04 -6.01
CA ASN A 159 -11.76 1.94 -6.57
C ASN A 159 -12.48 2.65 -5.41
N ASN A 160 -11.83 3.68 -4.85
CA ASN A 160 -12.39 4.48 -3.76
C ASN A 160 -12.46 5.96 -4.19
N PRO A 161 -13.52 6.71 -3.85
CA PRO A 161 -13.67 8.09 -4.30
C PRO A 161 -12.63 9.06 -3.73
N TYR A 162 -11.95 8.71 -2.63
CA TYR A 162 -11.02 9.59 -1.94
C TYR A 162 -9.54 9.24 -2.14
N PHE A 163 -9.25 8.00 -2.51
CA PHE A 163 -7.90 7.52 -2.82
C PHE A 163 -7.97 6.30 -3.72
N GLN A 164 -6.96 6.12 -4.54
CA GLN A 164 -6.89 5.01 -5.50
C GLN A 164 -5.79 3.99 -5.16
N GLU A 165 -4.96 4.32 -4.17
CA GLU A 165 -3.82 3.50 -3.81
C GLU A 165 -3.61 3.47 -2.30
N ILE A 166 -3.32 2.28 -1.78
CA ILE A 166 -2.85 2.03 -0.42
C ILE A 166 -1.45 1.49 -0.55
N ARG A 167 -0.43 2.31 -0.20
CA ARG A 167 0.97 1.91 -0.23
C ARG A 167 1.53 1.85 1.18
N PHE A 168 2.06 0.69 1.57
CA PHE A 168 2.69 0.54 2.88
C PHE A 168 3.93 -0.33 2.80
N ARG A 169 4.87 -0.06 3.70
CA ARG A 169 6.15 -0.75 3.80
C ARG A 169 6.02 -1.96 4.73
N LEU A 170 6.61 -3.08 4.32
CA LEU A 170 6.64 -4.32 5.10
C LEU A 170 7.77 -4.34 6.12
N ASN A 171 8.99 -4.00 5.69
CA ASN A 171 10.18 -3.99 6.53
C ASN A 171 10.27 -2.71 7.36
N SER A 172 10.73 -2.82 8.62
CA SER A 172 10.91 -1.66 9.51
C SER A 172 12.20 -0.88 9.20
N THR A 173 13.26 -1.59 8.86
CA THR A 173 14.56 -1.07 8.40
C THR A 173 14.83 -1.60 7.00
N ALA A 174 15.61 -0.88 6.21
CA ALA A 174 16.03 -1.40 4.90
C ALA A 174 16.75 -2.74 5.07
N VAL A 175 16.49 -3.67 4.16
CA VAL A 175 17.21 -4.95 4.13
C VAL A 175 18.52 -4.70 3.40
N ASP A 176 19.61 -4.82 4.10
CA ASP A 176 20.97 -4.70 3.60
C ASP A 176 21.84 -5.82 4.14
N ASN A 177 23.08 -5.83 3.75
CA ASN A 177 24.11 -6.71 4.30
C ASN A 177 25.33 -5.84 4.60
N ASP A 178 26.11 -6.22 5.60
CA ASP A 178 27.33 -5.49 5.94
C ASP A 178 28.23 -5.36 4.71
N ALA A 179 28.51 -4.11 4.34
CA ALA A 179 29.31 -3.78 3.17
C ALA A 179 30.82 -4.05 3.38
N GLU A 180 31.20 -4.68 4.49
CA GLU A 180 32.60 -5.00 4.80
C GLU A 180 33.26 -5.83 3.70
N THR A 181 32.53 -6.73 3.04
CA THR A 181 33.03 -7.53 1.91
C THR A 181 33.41 -6.69 0.70
N LEU A 182 32.83 -5.49 0.57
CA LEU A 182 33.12 -4.56 -0.54
C LEU A 182 34.28 -3.60 -0.22
N LEU A 183 34.72 -3.54 1.04
CA LEU A 183 35.86 -2.71 1.47
C LEU A 183 37.21 -3.40 1.21
N ASP A 184 37.23 -4.73 1.08
CA ASP A 184 38.44 -5.49 0.79
C ASP A 184 38.94 -5.13 -0.62
N GLY A 185 39.97 -4.27 -0.65
CA GLY A 185 40.68 -3.93 -1.88
C GLY A 185 41.58 -5.09 -2.37
N PRO A 186 42.08 -5.06 -3.61
CA PRO A 186 42.99 -6.06 -4.16
C PRO A 186 44.31 -6.20 -3.39
N ASN A 187 44.59 -5.30 -2.44
CA ASN A 187 45.79 -5.27 -1.63
C ASN A 187 45.62 -5.71 -0.17
N SER A 188 44.44 -6.15 0.26
CA SER A 188 44.24 -6.69 1.62
C SER A 188 44.70 -8.17 1.69
N ALA A 189 45.96 -8.41 1.38
CA ALA A 189 46.62 -9.72 1.43
C ALA A 189 46.81 -10.29 2.86
N GLY A 190 45.99 -9.88 3.82
CA GLY A 190 46.14 -10.24 5.22
C GLY A 190 44.90 -10.70 5.93
N SER A 191 43.71 -10.71 5.30
CA SER A 191 42.50 -11.17 5.95
C SER A 191 42.22 -12.64 5.73
N PRO A 192 42.10 -13.48 6.81
CA PRO A 192 41.85 -14.91 6.70
C PRO A 192 40.49 -15.30 6.10
N ARG A 193 39.63 -14.33 5.80
CA ARG A 193 38.26 -14.51 5.29
C ARG A 193 38.10 -14.42 3.76
N GLY A 194 39.22 -14.22 3.00
CA GLY A 194 39.22 -14.12 1.54
C GLY A 194 39.02 -15.44 0.78
N GLY A 195 38.27 -16.39 1.33
CA GLY A 195 38.34 -17.78 0.88
C GLY A 195 37.54 -18.20 -0.33
N LEU A 196 36.45 -17.55 -0.72
CA LEU A 196 35.56 -18.09 -1.78
C LEU A 196 35.33 -17.15 -2.97
N TRP A 197 35.41 -15.87 -2.77
CA TRP A 197 35.01 -14.85 -3.78
C TRP A 197 36.18 -14.39 -4.65
N ALA A 198 37.41 -14.46 -4.14
CA ALA A 198 38.61 -14.16 -4.91
C ALA A 198 38.87 -15.14 -6.10
N ARG A 199 38.13 -16.25 -6.17
CA ARG A 199 38.26 -17.25 -7.24
C ARG A 199 37.41 -16.99 -8.48
N ARG A 200 36.50 -15.99 -8.46
CA ARG A 200 35.63 -15.64 -9.61
C ARG A 200 36.12 -14.46 -10.45
N GLY A 201 37.36 -14.01 -10.29
CA GLY A 201 38.09 -13.24 -11.30
C GLY A 201 37.51 -11.85 -11.70
N GLY A 202 36.64 -11.24 -10.91
CA GLY A 202 36.13 -9.87 -11.11
C GLY A 202 35.96 -9.16 -9.79
N ALA A 203 36.37 -7.88 -9.71
CA ALA A 203 36.07 -7.06 -8.55
C ALA A 203 34.57 -6.93 -8.42
N LEU A 204 33.98 -7.35 -7.26
CA LEU A 204 32.57 -7.14 -6.99
C LEU A 204 32.28 -5.64 -6.96
N THR A 205 31.44 -5.17 -7.86
CA THR A 205 31.00 -3.77 -7.92
C THR A 205 29.75 -3.51 -7.10
N SER A 206 29.11 -4.56 -6.55
CA SER A 206 27.89 -4.46 -5.76
C SER A 206 27.67 -5.74 -4.95
N ASN A 207 27.05 -5.59 -3.74
CA ASN A 207 26.59 -6.70 -2.90
C ASN A 207 25.12 -7.10 -3.15
N ALA A 208 24.50 -6.63 -4.23
CA ALA A 208 23.08 -6.84 -4.52
C ALA A 208 22.66 -8.32 -4.48
N GLU A 209 23.48 -9.22 -5.06
CA GLU A 209 23.18 -10.67 -5.08
C GLU A 209 23.23 -11.27 -3.68
N GLU A 210 24.20 -10.85 -2.85
CA GLU A 210 24.33 -11.33 -1.47
C GLU A 210 23.15 -10.88 -0.61
N VAL A 211 22.71 -9.60 -0.76
CA VAL A 211 21.54 -9.09 -0.04
C VAL A 211 20.27 -9.83 -0.47
N ARG A 212 20.07 -10.07 -1.77
CA ARG A 212 18.93 -10.83 -2.28
C ARG A 212 18.92 -12.29 -1.84
N ALA A 213 20.11 -12.89 -1.61
CA ALA A 213 20.24 -14.23 -1.07
C ALA A 213 20.05 -14.30 0.46
N SER A 214 19.97 -13.15 1.16
CA SER A 214 19.81 -13.12 2.61
C SER A 214 18.44 -13.63 3.05
N VAL A 215 18.40 -14.22 4.24
CA VAL A 215 17.15 -14.73 4.84
C VAL A 215 16.12 -13.60 5.00
N ALA A 216 16.57 -12.40 5.40
CA ALA A 216 15.68 -11.26 5.58
C ALA A 216 15.01 -10.82 4.26
N TYR A 217 15.78 -10.76 3.16
CA TYR A 217 15.23 -10.43 1.85
C TYR A 217 14.16 -11.44 1.43
N GLN A 218 14.48 -12.73 1.51
CA GLN A 218 13.57 -13.81 1.11
C GLN A 218 12.31 -13.87 1.98
N GLN A 219 12.42 -13.57 3.28
CA GLN A 219 11.27 -13.49 4.18
C GLN A 219 10.30 -12.37 3.79
N TYR A 220 10.82 -11.15 3.54
CA TYR A 220 9.93 -10.03 3.14
C TYR A 220 9.38 -10.21 1.74
N GLU A 221 10.13 -10.80 0.81
CA GLU A 221 9.63 -11.14 -0.52
C GLU A 221 8.49 -12.18 -0.41
N ALA A 222 8.67 -13.25 0.34
CA ALA A 222 7.66 -14.28 0.57
C ALA A 222 6.41 -13.69 1.25
N MET A 223 6.58 -12.88 2.30
CA MET A 223 5.48 -12.17 2.97
C MET A 223 4.70 -11.28 1.99
N GLY A 224 5.40 -10.53 1.16
CA GLY A 224 4.78 -9.66 0.17
C GLY A 224 3.99 -10.45 -0.89
N GLN A 225 4.51 -11.58 -1.35
CA GLN A 225 3.81 -12.48 -2.27
C GLN A 225 2.57 -13.09 -1.61
N GLU A 226 2.67 -13.53 -0.35
CA GLU A 226 1.53 -14.07 0.41
C GLU A 226 0.40 -13.04 0.52
N ILE A 227 0.71 -11.79 0.88
CA ILE A 227 -0.27 -10.70 0.97
C ILE A 227 -0.94 -10.47 -0.40
N ARG A 228 -0.13 -10.40 -1.47
CA ARG A 228 -0.63 -10.19 -2.83
C ARG A 228 -1.58 -11.32 -3.26
N GLU A 229 -1.17 -12.55 -3.04
CA GLU A 229 -1.95 -13.73 -3.42
C GLU A 229 -3.26 -13.82 -2.64
N ALA A 230 -3.21 -13.62 -1.31
CA ALA A 230 -4.39 -13.62 -0.46
C ALA A 230 -5.41 -12.56 -0.93
N LEU A 231 -4.97 -11.33 -1.16
CA LEU A 231 -5.87 -10.26 -1.56
C LEU A 231 -6.47 -10.47 -2.96
N LEU A 232 -5.66 -10.98 -3.91
CA LEU A 232 -6.16 -11.31 -5.25
C LEU A 232 -7.11 -12.52 -5.24
N GLN A 233 -6.93 -13.46 -4.31
CA GLN A 233 -7.83 -14.59 -4.12
C GLN A 233 -9.20 -14.13 -3.61
N VAL A 234 -9.25 -13.38 -2.50
CA VAL A 234 -10.53 -12.90 -1.93
C VAL A 234 -11.26 -11.97 -2.90
N ARG A 235 -10.52 -11.17 -3.67
CA ARG A 235 -11.11 -10.36 -4.76
C ARG A 235 -11.78 -11.22 -5.83
N ARG A 236 -11.14 -12.32 -6.26
CA ARG A 236 -11.74 -13.23 -7.25
C ARG A 236 -13.00 -13.85 -6.72
N GLN A 237 -12.97 -14.36 -5.48
CA GLN A 237 -14.14 -14.93 -4.82
C GLN A 237 -15.31 -13.94 -4.75
N ALA A 238 -15.06 -12.71 -4.29
CA ALA A 238 -16.09 -11.65 -4.24
C ALA A 238 -16.69 -11.33 -5.61
N ARG A 239 -15.89 -11.34 -6.66
CA ARG A 239 -16.38 -11.15 -8.04
C ARG A 239 -17.23 -12.31 -8.54
N ASP A 240 -16.80 -13.53 -8.26
CA ASP A 240 -17.52 -14.73 -8.69
C ASP A 240 -18.87 -14.84 -7.93
N GLU A 241 -18.89 -14.51 -6.64
CA GLU A 241 -20.12 -14.42 -5.84
C GLU A 241 -21.06 -13.33 -6.37
N ALA A 242 -20.54 -12.13 -6.68
CA ALA A 242 -21.32 -11.04 -7.26
C ALA A 242 -21.90 -11.43 -8.65
N ALA A 243 -21.12 -12.12 -9.47
CA ALA A 243 -21.57 -12.62 -10.76
C ALA A 243 -22.63 -13.70 -10.62
N ALA A 244 -22.50 -14.58 -9.62
CA ALA A 244 -23.50 -15.63 -9.33
C ALA A 244 -24.81 -15.04 -8.76
N ALA A 245 -24.72 -13.95 -7.96
CA ALA A 245 -25.86 -13.26 -7.38
C ALA A 245 -26.54 -12.28 -8.36
N ALA A 246 -25.89 -11.94 -9.50
CA ALA A 246 -26.46 -11.05 -10.48
C ALA A 246 -27.77 -11.64 -11.07
N PRO A 247 -28.85 -10.83 -11.18
CA PRO A 247 -30.08 -11.30 -11.76
C PRO A 247 -29.83 -11.75 -13.21
N LYS A 248 -30.18 -13.00 -13.49
CA LYS A 248 -30.07 -13.53 -14.86
C LYS A 248 -30.98 -12.71 -15.77
N ALA A 249 -30.49 -12.32 -16.94
CA ALA A 249 -31.29 -11.60 -17.91
C ALA A 249 -32.50 -12.44 -18.34
N ALA A 250 -33.68 -11.80 -18.41
CA ALA A 250 -34.84 -12.44 -18.98
C ALA A 250 -34.62 -12.64 -20.47
N VAL A 251 -34.83 -13.86 -20.94
CA VAL A 251 -34.68 -14.26 -22.33
C VAL A 251 -36.01 -14.81 -22.89
N THR A 252 -36.25 -14.64 -24.17
CA THR A 252 -37.42 -15.26 -24.79
C THR A 252 -37.08 -16.73 -25.12
N CYS A 253 -37.86 -17.65 -24.56
CA CYS A 253 -37.65 -19.06 -24.77
C CYS A 253 -37.92 -19.41 -26.25
N PRO A 254 -36.96 -20.03 -26.96
CA PRO A 254 -37.14 -20.38 -28.36
C PRO A 254 -38.16 -21.51 -28.58
N PHE A 255 -38.53 -22.25 -27.50
CA PHE A 255 -39.44 -23.40 -27.61
C PHE A 255 -40.91 -23.03 -27.33
N CYS A 256 -41.16 -22.15 -26.37
CA CYS A 256 -42.53 -21.78 -26.01
C CYS A 256 -42.88 -20.30 -26.20
N GLY A 257 -41.88 -19.47 -26.56
CA GLY A 257 -42.07 -18.03 -26.79
C GLY A 257 -42.27 -17.18 -25.51
N ALA A 258 -42.26 -17.81 -24.33
CA ALA A 258 -42.40 -17.08 -23.07
C ALA A 258 -41.12 -16.31 -22.72
N THR A 259 -41.26 -15.12 -22.16
CA THR A 259 -40.14 -14.42 -21.53
C THR A 259 -39.89 -15.04 -20.14
N THR A 260 -38.72 -15.62 -19.93
CA THR A 260 -38.36 -16.37 -18.74
C THR A 260 -36.96 -16.00 -18.28
N THR A 261 -36.71 -16.14 -17.00
CA THR A 261 -35.35 -16.10 -16.42
C THR A 261 -34.87 -17.55 -16.35
N PRO A 262 -33.76 -17.94 -17.03
CA PRO A 262 -33.29 -19.33 -16.98
C PRO A 262 -33.03 -19.79 -15.53
N ASP A 263 -33.50 -21.00 -15.19
CA ASP A 263 -33.25 -21.63 -13.90
C ASP A 263 -31.75 -21.96 -13.69
N ALA A 264 -31.41 -22.63 -12.58
CA ALA A 264 -30.04 -23.03 -12.27
C ALA A 264 -29.45 -24.00 -13.33
N GLY A 265 -30.30 -24.75 -14.04
CA GLY A 265 -29.90 -25.65 -15.12
C GLY A 265 -29.87 -24.98 -16.51
N GLY A 266 -30.19 -23.68 -16.61
CA GLY A 266 -30.28 -22.97 -17.88
C GLY A 266 -31.56 -23.31 -18.66
N CYS A 267 -32.62 -23.74 -17.99
CA CYS A 267 -33.88 -24.14 -18.59
C CYS A 267 -35.00 -23.10 -18.40
N CYS A 268 -35.96 -23.09 -19.28
CA CYS A 268 -37.15 -22.26 -19.20
C CYS A 268 -38.08 -22.77 -18.08
N GLU A 269 -38.50 -21.89 -17.17
CA GLU A 269 -39.44 -22.21 -16.08
C GLU A 269 -40.79 -22.74 -16.56
N PHE A 270 -41.22 -22.38 -17.80
CA PHE A 270 -42.53 -22.73 -18.33
C PHE A 270 -42.55 -24.04 -19.10
N CYS A 271 -41.52 -24.38 -19.85
CA CYS A 271 -41.54 -25.58 -20.71
C CYS A 271 -40.36 -26.52 -20.47
N GLY A 272 -39.39 -26.15 -19.59
CA GLY A 272 -38.20 -26.95 -19.30
C GLY A 272 -37.19 -27.02 -20.47
N GLY A 273 -37.42 -26.32 -21.59
CA GLY A 273 -36.48 -26.28 -22.70
C GLY A 273 -35.21 -25.50 -22.36
N ALA A 274 -34.03 -25.97 -22.83
CA ALA A 274 -32.77 -25.26 -22.59
C ALA A 274 -32.76 -23.89 -23.27
N VAL A 275 -32.56 -22.83 -22.48
CA VAL A 275 -32.44 -21.45 -22.96
C VAL A 275 -31.00 -21.01 -22.71
N SER A 276 -30.18 -21.09 -23.78
CA SER A 276 -28.83 -20.56 -23.75
C SER A 276 -28.90 -19.02 -23.81
N GLY A 277 -28.34 -18.35 -22.81
CA GLY A 277 -28.14 -16.90 -22.77
C GLY A 277 -26.81 -16.54 -23.40
#